data_75c0254b034168b17edc09cc7ab67282
#
_entry.id   75c0254b034168b17edc09cc7ab67282
#
_cell.length_a   1.000
_cell.length_b   1.000
_cell.length_c   1.000
_cell.angle_alpha   90.00
_cell.angle_beta   90.00
_cell.angle_gamma   90.00
#
_symmetry.space_group_name_H-M   'P 1'
#
loop_
_entity.id
_entity.type
_entity.pdbx_description
1 polymer ?
#
loop_
_entity_poly.entity_id
_entity_poly.type
_entity_poly.pdbx_seq_one_letter_code
_entity_poly.pdbx_strand_id
1 'polypeptide(L)'
;MDDDVRILPESILRTFNLLSLAQGRYKDAFLNGAMLSLEDPARQFEDVARVISSGKYVKIKDDYRVDELADVIANERADVEVEQAYGAWWYSCIPVSAIRENGLPLPLFVRCDDVEFGIRNNPVYMTMNGICVWHASFEGRWRASVDCYQFTRNFHVLTAVHDCASERLAVTRLKRNVRQNLRDMDYGAAEMLLQGFEDYLAGPEFLMHADGAALMKEHAAFNEKLTPVGEMDPELLTRAGVTEDVLSRVDLIVRVPTWLKIWRSAPYDKHYLPDFLLRDEPSYLVKYGPGTIEGSSVARKTVVCLEPTRKSASVRTMDKERFRAIRARERALLARWRKEGGAVRA
;
A
#
# COMPACT_ATOMS: atom_id res chain seq x y z
N MET A 1 -12.25 -12.10 -8.66
CA MET A 1 -11.29 -12.94 -7.90
C MET A 1 -9.92 -12.77 -8.56
N ASP A 2 -8.89 -12.52 -7.75
CA ASP A 2 -7.52 -12.38 -8.26
C ASP A 2 -7.01 -13.70 -8.86
N ASP A 3 -6.04 -13.64 -9.74
CA ASP A 3 -5.51 -14.79 -10.49
C ASP A 3 -4.38 -15.53 -9.77
N ASP A 4 -3.82 -14.94 -8.70
CA ASP A 4 -2.73 -15.50 -7.90
C ASP A 4 -3.19 -16.06 -6.53
N VAL A 5 -4.48 -16.37 -6.38
CA VAL A 5 -5.04 -16.96 -5.17
C VAL A 5 -5.17 -18.49 -5.27
N ARG A 6 -5.12 -19.16 -4.12
CA ARG A 6 -5.54 -20.55 -3.97
C ARG A 6 -6.96 -20.57 -3.39
N ILE A 7 -7.88 -21.28 -4.03
CA ILE A 7 -9.25 -21.44 -3.59
C ILE A 7 -9.61 -22.92 -3.43
N LEU A 8 -10.51 -23.21 -2.48
CA LEU A 8 -11.20 -24.50 -2.41
C LEU A 8 -12.53 -24.42 -3.16
N PRO A 9 -12.93 -25.45 -3.93
CA PRO A 9 -14.21 -25.49 -4.62
C PRO A 9 -15.41 -25.28 -3.68
N GLU A 10 -15.29 -25.67 -2.42
CA GLU A 10 -16.29 -25.48 -1.37
C GLU A 10 -16.60 -24.00 -1.12
N SER A 11 -15.64 -23.09 -1.26
CA SER A 11 -15.89 -21.65 -1.12
C SER A 11 -16.89 -21.17 -2.18
N ILE A 12 -16.77 -21.65 -3.42
CA ILE A 12 -17.69 -21.31 -4.52
C ILE A 12 -19.08 -21.92 -4.25
N LEU A 13 -19.14 -23.17 -3.83
CA LEU A 13 -20.41 -23.85 -3.51
C LEU A 13 -21.13 -23.16 -2.35
N ARG A 14 -20.43 -22.79 -1.30
CA ARG A 14 -20.98 -22.04 -0.15
C ARG A 14 -21.50 -20.67 -0.59
N THR A 15 -20.76 -19.95 -1.42
CA THR A 15 -21.19 -18.69 -2.00
C THR A 15 -22.49 -18.85 -2.76
N PHE A 16 -22.58 -19.83 -3.65
CA PHE A 16 -23.80 -20.12 -4.41
C PHE A 16 -24.99 -20.44 -3.49
N ASN A 17 -24.78 -21.30 -2.50
CA ASN A 17 -25.84 -21.69 -1.57
C ASN A 17 -26.31 -20.50 -0.73
N LEU A 18 -25.39 -19.69 -0.20
CA LEU A 18 -25.73 -18.53 0.63
C LEU A 18 -26.51 -17.49 -0.19
N LEU A 19 -26.06 -17.16 -1.39
CA LEU A 19 -26.75 -16.21 -2.26
C LEU A 19 -28.11 -16.73 -2.74
N SER A 20 -28.25 -18.05 -2.94
CA SER A 20 -29.54 -18.66 -3.33
C SER A 20 -30.59 -18.59 -2.20
N LEU A 21 -30.15 -18.47 -0.95
CA LEU A 21 -31.02 -18.32 0.22
C LEU A 21 -31.22 -16.85 0.63
N ALA A 22 -30.44 -15.95 0.07
CA ALA A 22 -30.50 -14.52 0.40
C ALA A 22 -31.84 -13.90 0.01
N GLN A 23 -32.45 -13.16 0.94
CA GLN A 23 -33.75 -12.51 0.77
C GLN A 23 -33.71 -11.05 1.25
N GLY A 24 -34.74 -10.30 0.86
CA GLY A 24 -34.86 -8.90 1.26
C GLY A 24 -33.66 -8.07 0.81
N ARG A 25 -33.06 -7.31 1.70
CA ARG A 25 -31.92 -6.44 1.41
C ARG A 25 -30.63 -7.19 1.04
N TYR A 26 -30.55 -8.48 1.34
CA TYR A 26 -29.38 -9.30 1.02
C TYR A 26 -29.42 -9.93 -0.38
N LYS A 27 -30.52 -9.77 -1.11
CA LYS A 27 -30.67 -10.33 -2.45
C LYS A 27 -29.62 -9.80 -3.44
N ASP A 28 -29.30 -8.52 -3.31
CA ASP A 28 -28.30 -7.82 -4.12
C ASP A 28 -27.06 -7.42 -3.31
N ALA A 29 -26.77 -8.16 -2.23
CA ALA A 29 -25.59 -7.92 -1.42
C ALA A 29 -24.29 -8.31 -2.15
N PHE A 30 -23.20 -7.61 -1.84
CA PHE A 30 -21.87 -8.03 -2.25
C PHE A 30 -21.37 -9.07 -1.23
N LEU A 31 -21.00 -10.24 -1.72
CA LEU A 31 -20.44 -11.28 -0.87
C LEU A 31 -18.92 -11.29 -1.02
N ASN A 32 -18.20 -11.06 0.09
CA ASN A 32 -16.75 -11.08 0.11
C ASN A 32 -16.22 -12.28 0.91
N GLY A 33 -15.30 -13.00 0.30
CA GLY A 33 -14.56 -14.08 0.94
C GLY A 33 -13.32 -13.55 1.66
N ALA A 34 -12.98 -14.19 2.77
CA ALA A 34 -11.80 -13.86 3.54
C ALA A 34 -10.51 -14.20 2.79
N MET A 35 -9.51 -13.33 2.89
CA MET A 35 -8.14 -13.64 2.52
C MET A 35 -7.43 -14.27 3.73
N LEU A 36 -6.94 -15.48 3.55
CA LEU A 36 -6.05 -16.17 4.47
C LEU A 36 -4.61 -16.12 3.95
N SER A 37 -3.64 -16.18 4.85
CA SER A 37 -2.22 -16.20 4.48
C SER A 37 -1.80 -17.56 3.93
N LEU A 38 -1.00 -17.59 2.85
CA LEU A 38 -0.34 -18.82 2.38
C LEU A 38 0.78 -19.27 3.32
N GLU A 39 1.41 -18.33 4.01
CA GLU A 39 2.53 -18.57 4.93
C GLU A 39 2.05 -19.03 6.32
N ASP A 40 0.85 -18.58 6.74
CA ASP A 40 0.16 -19.03 7.95
C ASP A 40 -1.31 -19.30 7.59
N PRO A 41 -1.65 -20.50 7.10
CA PRO A 41 -2.94 -20.81 6.50
C PRO A 41 -4.14 -20.66 7.44
N ALA A 42 -3.93 -20.59 8.74
CA ALA A 42 -4.98 -20.36 9.72
C ALA A 42 -5.23 -18.87 10.01
N ARG A 43 -4.34 -17.98 9.59
CA ARG A 43 -4.49 -16.54 9.83
C ARG A 43 -5.33 -15.89 8.74
N GLN A 44 -6.46 -15.31 9.15
CA GLN A 44 -7.26 -14.43 8.30
C GLN A 44 -6.64 -13.04 8.28
N PHE A 45 -6.35 -12.55 7.07
CA PHE A 45 -5.84 -11.19 6.89
C PHE A 45 -6.96 -10.16 6.86
N GLU A 46 -7.96 -10.33 5.98
CA GLU A 46 -9.07 -9.38 5.79
C GLU A 46 -10.19 -10.03 4.97
N ASP A 47 -11.42 -9.56 5.12
CA ASP A 47 -12.54 -9.85 4.21
C ASP A 47 -13.20 -8.55 3.71
N VAL A 48 -13.59 -7.67 4.60
CA VAL A 48 -14.13 -6.33 4.31
C VAL A 48 -13.35 -5.30 5.12
N ALA A 49 -13.04 -4.18 4.51
CA ALA A 49 -12.38 -3.06 5.13
C ALA A 49 -13.16 -1.76 4.86
N ARG A 50 -12.70 -0.66 5.41
CA ARG A 50 -13.29 0.65 5.16
C ARG A 50 -12.25 1.75 4.99
N VAL A 51 -12.62 2.82 4.33
CA VAL A 51 -11.82 4.05 4.27
C VAL A 51 -12.33 4.99 5.37
N ILE A 52 -11.45 5.41 6.26
CA ILE A 52 -11.78 6.42 7.28
C ILE A 52 -11.43 7.83 6.79
N SER A 53 -11.99 8.85 7.43
CA SER A 53 -11.84 10.27 7.03
C SER A 53 -10.38 10.75 6.90
N SER A 54 -9.44 10.04 7.48
CA SER A 54 -7.99 10.28 7.28
C SER A 54 -7.44 9.66 5.99
N GLY A 55 -8.27 9.06 5.14
CA GLY A 55 -7.88 8.36 3.93
C GLY A 55 -7.08 7.07 4.17
N LYS A 56 -7.14 6.52 5.38
CA LYS A 56 -6.53 5.22 5.69
C LYS A 56 -7.53 4.11 5.42
N TYR A 57 -7.03 3.02 4.88
CA TYR A 57 -7.73 1.76 4.82
C TYR A 57 -7.59 1.06 6.18
N VAL A 58 -8.70 0.66 6.74
CA VAL A 58 -8.76 0.05 8.08
C VAL A 58 -9.60 -1.22 7.97
N LYS A 59 -9.03 -2.32 8.41
CA LYS A 59 -9.76 -3.57 8.56
C LYS A 59 -10.94 -3.37 9.51
N ILE A 60 -12.07 -3.97 9.20
CA ILE A 60 -13.24 -3.99 10.09
C ILE A 60 -13.07 -5.07 11.12
N LYS A 61 -12.53 -6.20 10.72
CA LYS A 61 -12.26 -7.34 11.59
C LYS A 61 -10.78 -7.38 12.01
N ASP A 62 -10.52 -7.97 13.17
CA ASP A 62 -9.16 -8.23 13.64
C ASP A 62 -8.47 -9.35 12.82
N ASP A 63 -7.20 -9.59 13.08
CA ASP A 63 -6.44 -10.70 12.50
C ASP A 63 -6.86 -12.01 13.19
N TYR A 64 -8.03 -12.55 12.83
CA TYR A 64 -8.57 -13.77 13.42
C TYR A 64 -7.82 -15.01 12.95
N ARG A 65 -7.85 -16.05 13.81
CA ARG A 65 -7.33 -17.37 13.50
C ARG A 65 -8.49 -18.35 13.31
N VAL A 66 -8.56 -18.98 12.15
CA VAL A 66 -9.66 -19.92 11.82
C VAL A 66 -9.50 -21.31 12.50
N ASP A 67 -8.36 -21.57 13.12
CA ASP A 67 -8.11 -22.74 13.99
C ASP A 67 -8.47 -22.51 15.46
N GLU A 68 -8.87 -21.28 15.83
CA GLU A 68 -9.28 -20.91 17.20
C GLU A 68 -10.80 -20.67 17.26
N LEU A 69 -11.53 -21.46 18.06
CA LEU A 69 -12.99 -21.39 18.14
C LEU A 69 -13.51 -19.99 18.54
N ALA A 70 -12.82 -19.34 19.47
CA ALA A 70 -13.21 -17.99 19.92
C ALA A 70 -13.14 -16.97 18.79
N ASP A 71 -12.10 -17.04 17.95
CA ASP A 71 -11.90 -16.17 16.81
C ASP A 71 -12.92 -16.46 15.70
N VAL A 72 -13.23 -17.73 15.44
CA VAL A 72 -14.27 -18.13 14.48
C VAL A 72 -15.63 -17.56 14.86
N ILE A 73 -16.00 -17.60 16.16
CA ILE A 73 -17.25 -17.03 16.67
C ILE A 73 -17.21 -15.48 16.57
N ALA A 74 -16.10 -14.86 16.94
CA ALA A 74 -15.94 -13.40 16.88
C ALA A 74 -16.00 -12.89 15.44
N ASN A 75 -15.37 -13.58 14.50
CA ASN A 75 -15.39 -13.30 13.08
C ASN A 75 -16.81 -13.28 12.49
N GLU A 76 -17.62 -14.31 12.81
CA GLU A 76 -19.00 -14.40 12.32
C GLU A 76 -19.93 -13.34 12.93
N ARG A 77 -19.62 -12.85 14.14
CA ARG A 77 -20.40 -11.83 14.84
C ARG A 77 -20.02 -10.40 14.47
N ALA A 78 -18.89 -10.20 13.81
CA ALA A 78 -18.42 -8.87 13.48
C ALA A 78 -19.34 -8.20 12.46
N ASP A 79 -19.79 -6.97 12.77
CA ASP A 79 -20.59 -6.16 11.87
C ASP A 79 -19.70 -5.58 10.76
N VAL A 80 -20.00 -5.94 9.52
CA VAL A 80 -19.31 -5.45 8.32
C VAL A 80 -20.12 -4.37 7.57
N GLU A 81 -21.32 -4.04 8.05
CA GLU A 81 -22.19 -3.01 7.47
C GLU A 81 -21.83 -1.64 8.05
N VAL A 82 -20.72 -1.07 7.61
CA VAL A 82 -20.22 0.22 8.08
C VAL A 82 -20.03 1.19 6.92
N GLU A 83 -20.08 2.49 7.23
CA GLU A 83 -19.88 3.52 6.21
C GLU A 83 -18.52 3.40 5.51
N GLN A 84 -18.52 3.64 4.20
CA GLN A 84 -17.35 3.59 3.33
C GLN A 84 -16.63 2.23 3.37
N ALA A 85 -17.39 1.15 3.57
CA ALA A 85 -16.90 -0.21 3.44
C ALA A 85 -16.57 -0.53 1.99
N TYR A 86 -15.61 -1.43 1.82
CA TYR A 86 -15.28 -2.05 0.54
C TYR A 86 -14.81 -3.49 0.79
N GLY A 87 -15.05 -4.35 -0.18
CA GLY A 87 -14.54 -5.71 -0.18
C GLY A 87 -13.46 -5.87 -1.24
N ALA A 88 -12.29 -6.32 -0.85
CA ALA A 88 -11.20 -6.53 -1.77
C ALA A 88 -11.48 -7.67 -2.76
N TRP A 89 -10.94 -7.56 -3.96
CA TRP A 89 -11.30 -8.46 -5.07
C TRP A 89 -10.51 -9.75 -5.14
N TRP A 90 -9.72 -10.10 -4.12
CA TRP A 90 -9.20 -11.47 -4.04
C TRP A 90 -10.33 -12.52 -4.07
N TYR A 91 -11.48 -12.22 -3.47
CA TYR A 91 -12.71 -12.97 -3.65
C TYR A 91 -13.92 -12.06 -3.41
N SER A 92 -14.59 -11.66 -4.45
CA SER A 92 -15.82 -10.87 -4.36
C SER A 92 -16.85 -11.38 -5.35
N CYS A 93 -18.07 -11.63 -4.88
CA CYS A 93 -19.24 -11.93 -5.72
C CYS A 93 -20.14 -10.71 -5.73
N ILE A 94 -20.20 -10.06 -6.89
CA ILE A 94 -20.88 -8.78 -7.09
C ILE A 94 -22.10 -9.03 -7.98
N PRO A 95 -23.32 -8.58 -7.59
CA PRO A 95 -24.51 -8.76 -8.42
C PRO A 95 -24.40 -7.93 -9.70
N VAL A 96 -24.87 -8.49 -10.80
CA VAL A 96 -24.85 -7.81 -12.11
C VAL A 96 -25.74 -6.55 -12.10
N SER A 97 -26.74 -6.46 -11.22
CA SER A 97 -27.55 -5.26 -11.00
C SER A 97 -26.69 -4.05 -10.66
N ALA A 98 -25.70 -4.18 -9.78
CA ALA A 98 -24.79 -3.11 -9.41
C ALA A 98 -24.03 -2.53 -10.63
N ILE A 99 -23.57 -3.39 -11.53
CA ILE A 99 -22.91 -2.97 -12.78
C ILE A 99 -23.89 -2.27 -13.72
N ARG A 100 -25.13 -2.75 -13.81
CA ARG A 100 -26.16 -2.15 -14.67
C ARG A 100 -26.60 -0.78 -14.18
N GLU A 101 -26.66 -0.59 -12.88
CA GLU A 101 -27.10 0.66 -12.24
C GLU A 101 -25.98 1.68 -12.16
N ASN A 102 -24.77 1.28 -11.79
CA ASN A 102 -23.67 2.16 -11.44
C ASN A 102 -22.46 2.09 -12.41
N GLY A 103 -22.57 1.29 -13.47
CA GLY A 103 -21.52 1.14 -14.48
C GLY A 103 -20.37 0.23 -14.05
N LEU A 104 -19.41 0.07 -14.96
CA LEU A 104 -18.18 -0.70 -14.71
C LEU A 104 -17.25 0.01 -13.73
N PRO A 105 -16.33 -0.72 -13.09
CA PRO A 105 -15.25 -0.12 -12.32
C PRO A 105 -14.47 0.93 -13.13
N LEU A 106 -13.96 1.96 -12.45
CA LEU A 106 -13.05 2.91 -13.07
C LEU A 106 -11.77 2.21 -13.56
N PRO A 107 -11.11 2.69 -14.63
CA PRO A 107 -9.91 2.07 -15.19
C PRO A 107 -8.66 2.34 -14.34
N LEU A 108 -8.71 1.96 -13.07
CA LEU A 108 -7.62 2.18 -12.11
C LEU A 108 -6.51 1.14 -12.21
N PHE A 109 -6.73 0.03 -12.92
CA PHE A 109 -5.86 -1.10 -13.17
C PHE A 109 -5.51 -1.91 -11.92
N VAL A 110 -4.80 -1.33 -10.93
CA VAL A 110 -4.41 -1.97 -9.67
C VAL A 110 -4.36 -0.94 -8.56
N ARG A 111 -4.74 -1.31 -7.36
CA ARG A 111 -4.91 -0.43 -6.18
C ARG A 111 -6.06 0.56 -6.32
N CYS A 112 -6.90 0.63 -5.33
CA CYS A 112 -8.08 1.49 -5.20
C CYS A 112 -9.24 1.17 -6.15
N ASP A 113 -9.15 0.23 -7.04
CA ASP A 113 -10.19 -0.24 -7.97
C ASP A 113 -11.36 -0.86 -7.21
N ASP A 114 -11.09 -1.81 -6.34
CA ASP A 114 -12.02 -2.44 -5.40
C ASP A 114 -12.60 -1.44 -4.39
N VAL A 115 -11.75 -0.56 -3.88
CA VAL A 115 -12.15 0.49 -2.91
C VAL A 115 -13.13 1.47 -3.54
N GLU A 116 -12.80 1.99 -4.73
CA GLU A 116 -13.65 2.93 -5.47
C GLU A 116 -15.01 2.30 -5.77
N PHE A 117 -15.00 1.08 -6.30
CA PHE A 117 -16.22 0.40 -6.68
C PHE A 117 -17.10 0.06 -5.48
N GLY A 118 -16.48 -0.35 -4.37
CA GLY A 118 -17.19 -0.61 -3.11
C GLY A 118 -17.85 0.64 -2.55
N ILE A 119 -17.11 1.75 -2.45
CA ILE A 119 -17.65 3.02 -1.92
C ILE A 119 -18.75 3.58 -2.83
N ARG A 120 -18.57 3.55 -4.15
CA ARG A 120 -19.56 4.03 -5.12
C ARG A 120 -20.89 3.28 -5.05
N ASN A 121 -20.82 1.96 -4.92
CA ASN A 121 -22.02 1.13 -4.86
C ASN A 121 -22.67 1.14 -3.46
N ASN A 122 -21.91 1.37 -2.41
CA ASN A 122 -22.36 1.33 -1.01
C ASN A 122 -23.31 0.15 -0.72
N PRO A 123 -22.90 -1.10 -1.02
CA PRO A 123 -23.77 -2.25 -0.94
C PRO A 123 -23.93 -2.74 0.50
N VAL A 124 -24.93 -3.60 0.71
CA VAL A 124 -24.90 -4.50 1.86
C VAL A 124 -23.78 -5.51 1.63
N TYR A 125 -22.87 -5.65 2.59
CA TYR A 125 -21.82 -6.68 2.56
C TYR A 125 -22.25 -7.94 3.30
N MET A 126 -21.91 -9.09 2.73
CA MET A 126 -22.04 -10.38 3.37
C MET A 126 -20.67 -11.05 3.45
N THR A 127 -20.36 -11.58 4.61
CA THR A 127 -19.20 -12.46 4.84
C THR A 127 -19.67 -13.71 5.54
N MET A 128 -18.97 -14.82 5.35
CA MET A 128 -19.29 -16.08 6.03
C MET A 128 -18.03 -16.90 6.25
N ASN A 129 -17.88 -17.46 7.42
CA ASN A 129 -16.81 -18.41 7.70
C ASN A 129 -16.84 -19.58 6.71
N GLY A 130 -15.67 -19.95 6.18
CA GLY A 130 -15.53 -21.01 5.18
C GLY A 130 -15.79 -20.55 3.74
N ILE A 131 -15.97 -19.25 3.49
CA ILE A 131 -15.83 -18.62 2.17
C ILE A 131 -14.54 -17.81 2.19
N CYS A 132 -13.49 -18.35 1.59
CA CYS A 132 -12.14 -17.77 1.69
C CYS A 132 -11.26 -18.19 0.52
N VAL A 133 -10.16 -17.48 0.40
CA VAL A 133 -9.02 -17.80 -0.47
C VAL A 133 -7.71 -17.68 0.33
N TRP A 134 -6.66 -18.34 -0.14
CA TRP A 134 -5.31 -18.12 0.36
C TRP A 134 -4.52 -17.32 -0.64
N HIS A 135 -3.87 -16.29 -0.13
CA HIS A 135 -3.02 -15.39 -0.92
C HIS A 135 -1.68 -15.22 -0.23
N ALA A 136 -0.63 -15.06 -1.00
CA ALA A 136 0.68 -14.79 -0.44
C ALA A 136 0.69 -13.43 0.28
N SER A 137 1.43 -13.34 1.38
CA SER A 137 1.57 -12.13 2.17
C SER A 137 2.01 -10.92 1.32
N PHE A 138 1.52 -9.74 1.67
CA PHE A 138 2.00 -8.47 1.09
C PHE A 138 3.36 -8.03 1.64
N GLU A 139 3.85 -8.70 2.67
CA GLU A 139 5.14 -8.41 3.29
C GLU A 139 6.28 -8.69 2.31
N GLY A 140 7.24 -7.78 2.22
CA GLY A 140 8.36 -7.89 1.26
C GLY A 140 8.03 -7.64 -0.21
N ARG A 141 6.77 -7.36 -0.56
CA ARG A 141 6.33 -7.13 -1.96
C ARG A 141 6.23 -5.65 -2.36
N TRP A 142 6.85 -4.75 -1.59
CA TRP A 142 6.83 -3.33 -1.90
C TRP A 142 7.49 -3.04 -3.25
N ARG A 143 6.76 -2.39 -4.14
CA ARG A 143 7.23 -2.00 -5.48
C ARG A 143 6.88 -0.53 -5.73
N ALA A 144 7.86 0.28 -6.10
CA ALA A 144 7.64 1.68 -6.39
C ALA A 144 6.62 1.92 -7.52
N SER A 145 6.63 1.07 -8.55
CA SER A 145 5.67 1.12 -9.66
C SER A 145 4.22 0.88 -9.24
N VAL A 146 3.98 0.08 -8.19
CA VAL A 146 2.63 -0.24 -7.69
C VAL A 146 2.30 0.63 -6.48
N ASP A 147 3.11 0.54 -5.42
CA ASP A 147 2.79 1.11 -4.11
C ASP A 147 3.08 2.61 -4.00
N CYS A 148 3.88 3.16 -4.93
CA CYS A 148 4.07 4.60 -5.05
C CYS A 148 3.30 5.18 -6.23
N TYR A 149 3.51 4.70 -7.45
CA TYR A 149 2.89 5.27 -8.63
C TYR A 149 1.39 4.99 -8.69
N GLN A 150 0.99 3.72 -8.85
CA GLN A 150 -0.43 3.36 -9.03
C GLN A 150 -1.26 3.81 -7.83
N PHE A 151 -0.79 3.51 -6.63
CA PHE A 151 -1.50 3.91 -5.41
C PHE A 151 -1.67 5.43 -5.31
N THR A 152 -0.64 6.24 -5.59
CA THR A 152 -0.74 7.70 -5.48
C THR A 152 -1.72 8.26 -6.49
N ARG A 153 -1.59 7.89 -7.78
CA ARG A 153 -2.52 8.32 -8.82
C ARG A 153 -3.96 7.97 -8.46
N ASN A 154 -4.20 6.70 -8.17
CA ASN A 154 -5.53 6.17 -7.93
C ASN A 154 -6.15 6.69 -6.63
N PHE A 155 -5.34 6.91 -5.58
CA PHE A 155 -5.82 7.52 -4.34
C PHE A 155 -6.25 8.98 -4.54
N HIS A 156 -5.54 9.74 -5.37
CA HIS A 156 -5.97 11.09 -5.72
C HIS A 156 -7.27 11.08 -6.56
N VAL A 157 -7.43 10.14 -7.48
CA VAL A 157 -8.69 9.93 -8.22
C VAL A 157 -9.81 9.58 -7.25
N LEU A 158 -9.61 8.61 -6.37
CA LEU A 158 -10.59 8.21 -5.34
C LEU A 158 -11.05 9.40 -4.50
N THR A 159 -10.12 10.25 -4.04
CA THR A 159 -10.47 11.44 -3.25
C THR A 159 -11.09 12.58 -4.07
N ALA A 160 -10.94 12.58 -5.39
CA ALA A 160 -11.60 13.53 -6.28
C ALA A 160 -13.05 13.14 -6.58
N VAL A 161 -13.31 11.82 -6.71
CA VAL A 161 -14.62 11.27 -7.07
C VAL A 161 -15.52 11.06 -5.84
N HIS A 162 -14.91 10.74 -4.68
CA HIS A 162 -15.63 10.44 -3.45
C HIS A 162 -15.11 11.30 -2.27
N ASP A 163 -16.00 11.71 -1.39
CA ASP A 163 -15.67 12.48 -0.18
C ASP A 163 -15.10 11.60 0.96
N CYS A 164 -14.42 10.51 0.61
CA CYS A 164 -13.81 9.60 1.60
C CYS A 164 -12.59 10.20 2.30
N ALA A 165 -11.93 11.20 1.70
CA ALA A 165 -10.86 11.98 2.31
C ALA A 165 -10.73 13.34 1.61
N SER A 166 -10.23 14.36 2.32
CA SER A 166 -10.01 15.66 1.69
C SER A 166 -8.78 15.64 0.77
N GLU A 167 -8.86 16.34 -0.36
CA GLU A 167 -7.74 16.52 -1.29
C GLU A 167 -6.51 17.11 -0.59
N ARG A 168 -6.71 18.06 0.33
CA ARG A 168 -5.62 18.63 1.14
C ARG A 168 -4.89 17.56 1.96
N LEU A 169 -5.63 16.59 2.47
CA LEU A 169 -5.06 15.46 3.19
C LEU A 169 -4.26 14.55 2.26
N ALA A 170 -4.78 14.25 1.07
CA ALA A 170 -4.09 13.45 0.05
C ALA A 170 -2.75 14.09 -0.34
N VAL A 171 -2.73 15.40 -0.62
CA VAL A 171 -1.50 16.14 -0.92
C VAL A 171 -0.54 16.20 0.28
N THR A 172 -1.07 16.31 1.50
CA THR A 172 -0.23 16.27 2.72
C THR A 172 0.43 14.90 2.88
N ARG A 173 -0.31 13.81 2.58
CA ARG A 173 0.21 12.44 2.57
C ARG A 173 1.28 12.26 1.51
N LEU A 174 1.05 12.73 0.29
CA LEU A 174 2.05 12.74 -0.80
C LEU A 174 3.36 13.41 -0.34
N LYS A 175 3.28 14.63 0.14
CA LYS A 175 4.45 15.40 0.63
C LYS A 175 5.21 14.66 1.74
N ARG A 176 4.48 14.05 2.66
CA ARG A 176 5.08 13.25 3.74
C ARG A 176 5.80 12.02 3.18
N ASN A 177 5.17 11.30 2.25
CA ASN A 177 5.73 10.08 1.67
C ASN A 177 6.97 10.39 0.80
N VAL A 178 6.92 11.44 -0.02
CA VAL A 178 8.09 11.92 -0.78
C VAL A 178 9.24 12.24 0.18
N ARG A 179 8.94 12.97 1.26
CA ARG A 179 9.94 13.34 2.28
C ARG A 179 10.58 12.12 2.94
N GLN A 180 9.78 11.12 3.31
CA GLN A 180 10.31 9.91 3.95
C GLN A 180 11.20 9.10 3.01
N ASN A 181 10.78 8.92 1.74
CA ASN A 181 11.58 8.20 0.77
C ASN A 181 12.90 8.91 0.47
N LEU A 182 12.87 10.24 0.31
CA LEU A 182 14.11 11.03 0.14
C LEU A 182 15.06 10.90 1.32
N ARG A 183 14.53 10.91 2.56
CA ARG A 183 15.36 10.72 3.76
C ARG A 183 16.07 9.37 3.75
N ASP A 184 15.36 8.34 3.30
CA ASP A 184 15.89 6.97 3.25
C ASP A 184 16.63 6.69 1.92
N MET A 185 16.89 7.72 1.12
CA MET A 185 17.59 7.65 -0.19
C MET A 185 16.89 6.73 -1.20
N ASP A 186 15.59 6.55 -1.05
CA ASP A 186 14.73 5.85 -2.00
C ASP A 186 14.21 6.84 -3.04
N TYR A 187 15.10 7.24 -3.93
CA TYR A 187 14.79 8.24 -4.95
C TYR A 187 13.78 7.71 -5.98
N GLY A 188 13.89 6.42 -6.34
CA GLY A 188 12.95 5.79 -7.27
C GLY A 188 11.52 5.83 -6.75
N ALA A 189 11.30 5.48 -5.49
CA ALA A 189 9.99 5.59 -4.86
C ALA A 189 9.49 7.05 -4.79
N ALA A 190 10.38 8.00 -4.49
CA ALA A 190 10.01 9.42 -4.46
C ALA A 190 9.61 9.95 -5.85
N GLU A 191 10.30 9.55 -6.90
CA GLU A 191 9.98 9.90 -8.30
C GLU A 191 8.63 9.28 -8.72
N MET A 192 8.37 8.04 -8.34
CA MET A 192 7.11 7.35 -8.65
C MET A 192 5.90 7.96 -7.93
N LEU A 193 6.07 8.42 -6.68
CA LEU A 193 5.03 9.20 -6.00
C LEU A 193 4.68 10.49 -6.77
N LEU A 194 5.69 11.20 -7.24
CA LEU A 194 5.49 12.43 -8.02
C LEU A 194 4.93 12.16 -9.41
N GLN A 195 5.32 11.05 -10.06
CA GLN A 195 4.78 10.66 -11.35
C GLN A 195 3.28 10.32 -11.23
N GLY A 196 2.88 9.53 -10.22
CA GLY A 196 1.47 9.24 -10.00
C GLY A 196 0.63 10.49 -9.73
N PHE A 197 1.19 11.48 -9.03
CA PHE A 197 0.51 12.76 -8.82
C PHE A 197 0.45 13.61 -10.10
N GLU A 198 1.48 13.61 -10.92
CA GLU A 198 1.51 14.31 -12.21
C GLU A 198 0.49 13.76 -13.18
N ASP A 199 0.34 12.43 -13.26
CA ASP A 199 -0.63 11.76 -14.12
C ASP A 199 -2.07 11.96 -13.62
N TYR A 200 -2.29 12.05 -12.30
CA TYR A 200 -3.56 12.53 -11.77
C TYR A 200 -3.88 13.95 -12.23
N LEU A 201 -2.90 14.87 -12.21
CA LEU A 201 -3.07 16.23 -12.67
C LEU A 201 -3.23 16.35 -14.21
N ALA A 202 -2.96 15.30 -14.96
CA ALA A 202 -3.28 15.23 -16.38
C ALA A 202 -4.79 15.07 -16.65
N GLY A 203 -5.56 14.70 -15.63
CA GLY A 203 -7.01 14.70 -15.64
C GLY A 203 -7.65 13.40 -16.14
N PRO A 204 -9.00 13.38 -16.25
CA PRO A 204 -9.75 12.19 -16.61
C PRO A 204 -9.38 11.60 -17.97
N GLU A 205 -9.05 12.45 -18.94
CA GLU A 205 -8.67 12.02 -20.29
C GLU A 205 -7.45 11.08 -20.26
N PHE A 206 -6.43 11.40 -19.46
CA PHE A 206 -5.28 10.52 -19.29
C PHE A 206 -5.73 9.17 -18.69
N LEU A 207 -6.55 9.21 -17.64
CA LEU A 207 -6.99 8.01 -16.93
C LEU A 207 -7.78 7.05 -17.87
N MET A 208 -8.64 7.60 -18.69
CA MET A 208 -9.50 6.82 -19.61
C MET A 208 -8.72 6.15 -20.73
N HIS A 209 -7.57 6.67 -21.13
CA HIS A 209 -6.76 6.15 -22.24
C HIS A 209 -5.47 5.47 -21.80
N ALA A 210 -5.12 5.53 -20.51
CA ALA A 210 -3.88 4.96 -19.98
C ALA A 210 -3.93 3.42 -20.00
N ASP A 211 -2.92 2.79 -20.60
CA ASP A 211 -2.67 1.36 -20.44
C ASP A 211 -1.95 1.12 -19.10
N GLY A 212 -2.69 0.71 -18.09
CA GLY A 212 -2.17 0.48 -16.75
C GLY A 212 -1.08 -0.59 -16.68
N ALA A 213 -1.18 -1.64 -17.51
CA ALA A 213 -0.17 -2.71 -17.56
C ALA A 213 1.13 -2.20 -18.21
N ALA A 214 1.03 -1.45 -19.30
CA ALA A 214 2.18 -0.84 -19.95
C ALA A 214 2.89 0.15 -19.00
N LEU A 215 2.15 1.01 -18.33
CA LEU A 215 2.69 1.95 -17.33
C LEU A 215 3.38 1.22 -16.16
N MET A 216 2.78 0.13 -15.67
CA MET A 216 3.42 -0.66 -14.59
C MET A 216 4.74 -1.26 -15.05
N LYS A 217 4.81 -1.76 -16.28
CA LYS A 217 6.03 -2.31 -16.88
C LYS A 217 7.10 -1.25 -17.08
N GLU A 218 6.73 -0.08 -17.61
CA GLU A 218 7.62 1.06 -17.79
C GLU A 218 8.21 1.52 -16.45
N HIS A 219 7.36 1.70 -15.46
CA HIS A 219 7.76 2.16 -14.13
C HIS A 219 8.50 1.09 -13.29
N ALA A 220 8.51 -0.18 -13.74
CA ALA A 220 9.26 -1.23 -13.05
C ALA A 220 10.77 -0.95 -12.99
N ALA A 221 11.30 -0.11 -13.87
CA ALA A 221 12.69 0.34 -13.83
C ALA A 221 13.04 1.13 -12.54
N PHE A 222 12.04 1.70 -11.89
CA PHE A 222 12.18 2.45 -10.62
C PHE A 222 12.03 1.56 -9.38
N ASN A 223 11.64 0.30 -9.56
CA ASN A 223 11.58 -0.65 -8.45
C ASN A 223 12.99 -0.92 -7.93
N GLU A 224 13.09 -0.97 -6.62
CA GLU A 224 14.34 -1.28 -5.96
C GLU A 224 14.76 -2.72 -6.27
N LYS A 225 16.02 -2.91 -6.65
CA LYS A 225 16.58 -4.25 -6.87
C LYS A 225 17.07 -4.80 -5.54
N LEU A 226 16.44 -5.87 -5.11
CA LEU A 226 16.80 -6.58 -3.89
C LEU A 226 17.76 -7.71 -4.23
N THR A 227 18.80 -7.84 -3.41
CA THR A 227 19.76 -8.95 -3.45
C THR A 227 19.55 -9.80 -2.21
N PRO A 228 19.53 -11.15 -2.31
CA PRO A 228 19.52 -12.01 -1.14
C PRO A 228 20.68 -11.67 -0.20
N VAL A 229 20.40 -11.57 1.11
CA VAL A 229 21.44 -11.17 2.09
C VAL A 229 22.66 -12.07 2.04
N GLY A 230 22.48 -13.39 1.79
CA GLY A 230 23.58 -14.34 1.66
C GLY A 230 24.48 -14.15 0.42
N GLU A 231 24.05 -13.34 -0.55
CA GLU A 231 24.80 -12.99 -1.76
C GLU A 231 25.45 -11.60 -1.69
N MET A 232 25.19 -10.85 -0.62
CA MET A 232 25.77 -9.53 -0.41
C MET A 232 27.20 -9.62 0.17
N ASP A 233 27.96 -8.55 -0.01
CA ASP A 233 29.28 -8.42 0.58
C ASP A 233 29.21 -8.49 2.12
N PRO A 234 29.81 -9.53 2.76
CA PRO A 234 29.77 -9.69 4.21
C PRO A 234 30.46 -8.54 4.98
N GLU A 235 31.49 -7.93 4.38
CA GLU A 235 32.17 -6.79 5.01
C GLU A 235 31.25 -5.58 5.06
N LEU A 236 30.51 -5.31 3.96
CA LEU A 236 29.52 -4.24 3.94
C LEU A 236 28.41 -4.45 4.98
N LEU A 237 27.88 -5.68 5.08
CA LEU A 237 26.85 -6.03 6.06
C LEU A 237 27.35 -5.80 7.51
N THR A 238 28.53 -6.28 7.82
CA THR A 238 29.18 -6.13 9.13
C THR A 238 29.37 -4.64 9.47
N ARG A 239 29.92 -3.87 8.57
CA ARG A 239 30.13 -2.42 8.74
C ARG A 239 28.81 -1.65 8.88
N ALA A 240 27.77 -2.09 8.20
CA ALA A 240 26.44 -1.50 8.33
C ALA A 240 25.74 -1.89 9.64
N GLY A 241 26.28 -2.83 10.41
CA GLY A 241 25.69 -3.31 11.66
C GLY A 241 24.58 -4.35 11.44
N VAL A 242 24.57 -5.03 10.30
CA VAL A 242 23.65 -6.15 10.00
C VAL A 242 24.24 -7.40 10.63
N THR A 243 23.75 -7.76 11.80
CA THR A 243 24.17 -8.94 12.56
C THR A 243 23.16 -10.07 12.44
N GLU A 244 23.53 -11.28 12.84
CA GLU A 244 22.61 -12.43 12.91
C GLU A 244 21.38 -12.12 13.79
N ASP A 245 21.57 -11.38 14.90
CA ASP A 245 20.47 -10.90 15.75
C ASP A 245 19.52 -10.00 14.98
N VAL A 246 20.03 -9.09 14.15
CA VAL A 246 19.19 -8.24 13.28
C VAL A 246 18.44 -9.10 12.25
N LEU A 247 19.07 -10.11 11.67
CA LEU A 247 18.46 -10.93 10.62
C LEU A 247 17.43 -11.94 11.16
N SER A 248 17.60 -12.39 12.40
CA SER A 248 16.72 -13.39 13.02
C SER A 248 15.46 -12.82 13.66
N ARG A 249 15.35 -11.48 13.78
CA ARG A 249 14.15 -10.86 14.38
C ARG A 249 12.94 -11.03 13.49
N VAL A 250 11.89 -11.61 14.05
CA VAL A 250 10.61 -11.84 13.36
C VAL A 250 9.62 -10.70 13.58
N ASP A 251 9.82 -9.88 14.63
CA ASP A 251 8.89 -8.80 14.97
C ASP A 251 8.93 -7.66 13.96
N LEU A 252 7.87 -7.58 13.15
CA LEU A 252 7.65 -6.52 12.16
C LEU A 252 7.24 -5.17 12.77
N ILE A 253 6.95 -5.12 14.08
CA ILE A 253 6.44 -3.92 14.76
C ILE A 253 7.38 -3.52 15.89
N VAL A 254 8.42 -2.77 15.57
CA VAL A 254 9.18 -2.06 16.59
C VAL A 254 8.40 -0.83 17.04
N ARG A 255 7.96 -0.80 18.29
CA ARG A 255 7.37 0.40 18.92
C ARG A 255 8.44 1.49 19.08
N VAL A 256 8.53 2.34 18.07
CA VAL A 256 9.46 3.47 18.10
C VAL A 256 8.93 4.55 19.04
N PRO A 257 9.71 5.01 20.03
CA PRO A 257 9.33 6.10 20.92
C PRO A 257 8.92 7.36 20.15
N THR A 258 7.93 8.10 20.67
CA THR A 258 7.37 9.29 19.99
C THR A 258 8.42 10.35 19.67
N TRP A 259 9.36 10.60 20.61
CA TRP A 259 10.46 11.56 20.40
C TRP A 259 11.36 11.17 19.22
N LEU A 260 11.62 9.86 19.05
CA LEU A 260 12.41 9.34 17.93
C LEU A 260 11.63 9.44 16.61
N LYS A 261 10.30 9.27 16.64
CA LYS A 261 9.43 9.51 15.46
C LYS A 261 9.50 10.97 15.04
N ILE A 262 9.41 11.90 15.98
CA ILE A 262 9.51 13.35 15.74
C ILE A 262 10.88 13.68 15.16
N TRP A 263 11.95 13.18 15.76
CA TRP A 263 13.30 13.41 15.28
C TRP A 263 13.56 12.81 13.89
N ARG A 264 13.05 11.60 13.63
CA ARG A 264 13.05 10.99 12.30
C ARG A 264 12.18 11.74 11.30
N SER A 265 11.24 12.59 11.77
CA SER A 265 10.40 13.45 10.92
C SER A 265 11.06 14.78 10.57
N ALA A 266 12.18 15.11 11.19
CA ALA A 266 12.94 16.31 10.85
C ALA A 266 13.31 16.33 9.36
N PRO A 267 13.22 17.49 8.70
CA PRO A 267 13.39 17.56 7.26
C PRO A 267 14.84 17.26 6.86
N TYR A 268 15.01 16.35 5.91
CA TYR A 268 16.14 16.16 4.98
C TYR A 268 17.51 16.64 5.42
N ASP A 269 17.85 16.43 6.65
CA ASP A 269 19.06 16.91 7.30
C ASP A 269 20.32 16.62 6.47
N LYS A 270 20.50 15.35 6.06
CA LYS A 270 21.74 14.91 5.44
C LYS A 270 22.01 15.45 4.03
N HIS A 271 20.95 15.66 3.22
CA HIS A 271 21.16 16.16 1.85
C HIS A 271 21.59 17.63 1.79
N TYR A 272 21.34 18.38 2.88
CA TYR A 272 21.78 19.77 3.01
C TYR A 272 23.09 19.91 3.77
N LEU A 273 23.56 18.84 4.41
CA LEU A 273 24.81 18.87 5.13
C LEU A 273 26.00 18.95 4.17
N PRO A 274 27.05 19.70 4.53
CA PRO A 274 28.35 19.60 3.87
C PRO A 274 28.91 18.18 4.01
N ASP A 275 29.71 17.74 3.04
CA ASP A 275 30.19 16.35 2.98
C ASP A 275 31.05 15.95 4.19
N PHE A 276 31.75 16.91 4.80
CA PHE A 276 32.57 16.65 5.98
C PHE A 276 31.75 16.35 7.25
N LEU A 277 30.45 16.66 7.27
CA LEU A 277 29.52 16.28 8.35
C LEU A 277 28.81 14.95 8.10
N LEU A 278 29.01 14.37 6.93
CA LEU A 278 28.46 13.07 6.58
C LEU A 278 29.43 11.96 6.99
N ARG A 279 28.86 10.85 7.40
CA ARG A 279 29.63 9.66 7.79
C ARG A 279 29.76 8.73 6.61
N ASP A 280 31.00 8.29 6.31
CA ASP A 280 31.29 7.29 5.28
C ASP A 280 30.94 5.86 5.72
N GLU A 281 30.91 5.63 7.05
CA GLU A 281 30.52 4.36 7.61
C GLU A 281 29.04 4.08 7.28
N PRO A 282 28.70 2.94 6.65
CA PRO A 282 27.33 2.60 6.30
C PRO A 282 26.50 2.31 7.57
N SER A 283 25.18 2.30 7.42
CA SER A 283 24.24 1.85 8.45
C SER A 283 23.17 0.99 7.80
N TYR A 284 22.35 0.32 8.59
CA TYR A 284 21.19 -0.40 8.04
C TYR A 284 19.88 0.31 8.34
N LEU A 285 18.89 -0.02 7.51
CA LEU A 285 17.47 0.25 7.71
C LEU A 285 16.70 -1.04 7.51
N VAL A 286 15.63 -1.24 8.26
CA VAL A 286 14.54 -2.14 7.88
C VAL A 286 13.37 -1.28 7.49
N LYS A 287 12.85 -1.45 6.29
CA LYS A 287 11.83 -0.57 5.75
C LYS A 287 10.67 -1.34 5.14
N TYR A 288 9.48 -0.95 5.52
CA TYR A 288 8.25 -1.37 4.86
C TYR A 288 7.47 -0.13 4.39
N GLY A 289 7.29 -0.04 3.07
CA GLY A 289 6.64 1.12 2.48
C GLY A 289 7.38 2.43 2.75
N PRO A 290 6.68 3.57 2.87
CA PRO A 290 7.30 4.86 3.12
C PRO A 290 7.79 5.05 4.57
N GLY A 291 7.76 4.01 5.39
CA GLY A 291 8.14 4.07 6.80
C GLY A 291 9.39 3.25 7.11
N THR A 292 10.27 3.77 7.97
CA THR A 292 11.39 3.02 8.53
C THR A 292 10.92 2.31 9.80
N ILE A 293 11.07 0.99 9.85
CA ILE A 293 10.70 0.17 11.01
C ILE A 293 11.83 0.18 12.03
N GLU A 294 13.07 -0.05 11.58
CA GLU A 294 14.26 -0.16 12.41
C GLU A 294 15.47 0.49 11.74
N GLY A 295 16.49 0.82 12.50
CA GLY A 295 17.72 1.41 11.98
C GLY A 295 17.65 2.92 11.75
N SER A 296 18.63 3.49 11.10
CA SER A 296 18.73 4.93 10.86
C SER A 296 19.61 5.26 9.65
N SER A 297 19.17 6.22 8.86
CA SER A 297 19.94 6.78 7.73
C SER A 297 20.58 8.15 8.05
N VAL A 298 20.53 8.60 9.30
CA VAL A 298 20.94 9.95 9.69
C VAL A 298 22.43 10.21 9.44
N ALA A 299 22.71 11.26 8.69
CA ALA A 299 24.06 11.67 8.30
C ALA A 299 24.91 10.56 7.61
N ARG A 300 24.28 9.56 7.01
CA ARG A 300 24.97 8.47 6.30
C ARG A 300 24.97 8.69 4.80
N LYS A 301 26.13 8.43 4.17
CA LYS A 301 26.26 8.45 2.72
C LYS A 301 25.72 7.14 2.08
N THR A 302 25.83 6.03 2.81
CA THR A 302 25.42 4.69 2.36
C THR A 302 24.56 3.99 3.41
N VAL A 303 23.53 3.29 2.95
CA VAL A 303 22.63 2.52 3.81
C VAL A 303 22.33 1.17 3.15
N VAL A 304 22.41 0.10 3.94
CA VAL A 304 21.87 -1.20 3.61
C VAL A 304 20.41 -1.23 4.02
N CYS A 305 19.50 -1.31 3.05
CA CYS A 305 18.06 -1.33 3.32
C CYS A 305 17.53 -2.76 3.22
N LEU A 306 17.25 -3.37 4.36
CA LEU A 306 16.61 -4.68 4.48
C LEU A 306 15.11 -4.54 4.21
N GLU A 307 14.55 -5.48 3.47
CA GLU A 307 13.10 -5.65 3.41
C GLU A 307 12.58 -6.28 4.73
N PRO A 308 11.25 -6.23 5.02
CA PRO A 308 10.74 -6.63 6.33
C PRO A 308 11.04 -8.07 6.74
N THR A 309 11.11 -9.01 5.80
CA THR A 309 11.45 -10.41 6.11
C THR A 309 12.94 -10.62 6.36
N ARG A 310 13.76 -9.58 6.07
CA ARG A 310 15.23 -9.56 6.26
C ARG A 310 15.99 -10.61 5.45
N LYS A 311 15.35 -11.21 4.47
CA LYS A 311 15.96 -12.21 3.55
C LYS A 311 16.72 -11.54 2.41
N SER A 312 16.32 -10.32 2.05
CA SER A 312 16.91 -9.55 0.96
C SER A 312 17.11 -8.09 1.37
N ALA A 313 18.05 -7.44 0.71
CA ALA A 313 18.36 -6.03 0.93
C ALA A 313 18.81 -5.34 -0.36
N SER A 314 18.83 -4.02 -0.30
CA SER A 314 19.45 -3.15 -1.31
C SER A 314 20.48 -2.24 -0.67
N VAL A 315 21.37 -1.69 -1.48
CA VAL A 315 22.33 -0.67 -1.07
C VAL A 315 21.92 0.66 -1.66
N ARG A 316 21.69 1.63 -0.80
CA ARG A 316 21.33 2.99 -1.18
C ARG A 316 22.45 3.94 -0.88
N THR A 317 22.77 4.78 -1.85
CA THR A 317 23.81 5.82 -1.73
C THR A 317 23.20 7.19 -1.89
N MET A 318 23.80 8.18 -1.21
CA MET A 318 23.36 9.56 -1.28
C MET A 318 23.65 10.15 -2.66
N ASP A 319 22.61 10.71 -3.26
CA ASP A 319 22.67 11.51 -4.50
C ASP A 319 22.04 12.88 -4.26
N LYS A 320 22.86 13.88 -4.02
CA LYS A 320 22.42 15.26 -3.76
C LYS A 320 21.84 15.95 -5.01
N GLU A 321 22.28 15.56 -6.18
CA GLU A 321 21.79 16.13 -7.43
C GLU A 321 20.38 15.62 -7.73
N ARG A 322 20.20 14.31 -7.70
CA ARG A 322 18.87 13.67 -7.84
C ARG A 322 17.89 14.17 -6.79
N PHE A 323 18.33 14.31 -5.54
CA PHE A 323 17.52 14.91 -4.48
C PHE A 323 17.02 16.31 -4.84
N ARG A 324 17.92 17.21 -5.36
CA ARG A 324 17.55 18.57 -5.74
C ARG A 324 16.55 18.57 -6.89
N ALA A 325 16.74 17.70 -7.89
CA ALA A 325 15.82 17.53 -9.03
C ALA A 325 14.42 17.11 -8.58
N ILE A 326 14.32 16.08 -7.73
CA ILE A 326 13.03 15.60 -7.16
C ILE A 326 12.35 16.72 -6.37
N ARG A 327 13.08 17.46 -5.54
CA ARG A 327 12.53 18.59 -4.77
C ARG A 327 12.06 19.76 -5.67
N ALA A 328 12.72 20.00 -6.78
CA ALA A 328 12.29 21.00 -7.76
C ALA A 328 10.99 20.55 -8.45
N ARG A 329 10.91 19.29 -8.89
CA ARG A 329 9.70 18.69 -9.47
C ARG A 329 8.53 18.73 -8.49
N GLU A 330 8.74 18.35 -7.22
CA GLU A 330 7.68 18.43 -6.19
C GLU A 330 7.12 19.84 -6.06
N ARG A 331 7.99 20.86 -5.99
CA ARG A 331 7.53 22.27 -5.91
C ARG A 331 6.71 22.68 -7.13
N ALA A 332 7.16 22.31 -8.33
CA ALA A 332 6.45 22.61 -9.58
C ALA A 332 5.06 21.96 -9.63
N LEU A 333 4.96 20.67 -9.29
CA LEU A 333 3.70 19.95 -9.26
C LEU A 333 2.73 20.50 -8.19
N LEU A 334 3.22 20.87 -7.02
CA LEU A 334 2.40 21.51 -5.99
C LEU A 334 1.94 22.92 -6.40
N ALA A 335 2.71 23.64 -7.18
CA ALA A 335 2.28 24.93 -7.74
C ALA A 335 1.21 24.72 -8.82
N ARG A 336 1.39 23.75 -9.71
CA ARG A 336 0.40 23.34 -10.71
C ARG A 336 -0.92 22.92 -10.06
N TRP A 337 -0.88 22.07 -9.04
CA TRP A 337 -2.05 21.65 -8.30
C TRP A 337 -2.85 22.82 -7.69
N ARG A 338 -2.18 23.81 -7.11
CA ARG A 338 -2.86 24.98 -6.55
C ARG A 338 -3.59 25.81 -7.60
N LYS A 339 -3.08 25.80 -8.84
CA LYS A 339 -3.67 26.56 -9.97
C LYS A 339 -4.76 25.76 -10.67
N GLU A 340 -4.59 24.48 -10.86
CA GLU A 340 -5.37 23.63 -11.77
C GLU A 340 -6.18 22.52 -11.04
N GLY A 341 -5.85 22.21 -9.78
CA GLY A 341 -6.43 21.07 -9.08
C GLY A 341 -7.96 21.12 -8.94
N GLY A 342 -8.54 22.29 -8.81
CA GLY A 342 -9.99 22.46 -8.81
C GLY A 342 -10.66 22.07 -10.14
N ALA A 343 -10.02 22.37 -11.28
CA ALA A 343 -10.51 21.99 -12.60
C ALA A 343 -10.32 20.49 -12.91
N VAL A 344 -9.29 19.88 -12.37
CA VAL A 344 -9.07 18.43 -12.52
C VAL A 344 -10.13 17.63 -11.74
N ARG A 345 -10.60 18.18 -10.63
CA ARG A 345 -11.64 17.55 -9.80
C ARG A 345 -13.06 17.74 -10.36
N ALA A 346 -13.32 18.84 -11.04
CA ALA A 346 -14.62 19.18 -11.63
C ALA A 346 -14.90 18.34 -12.89
#